data_7d9548c27f4dfe5c9e1c3d3f346f0a5d
#
_entry.id   7d9548c27f4dfe5c9e1c3d3f346f0a5d
#
_cell.length_a   1.000
_cell.length_b   1.000
_cell.length_c   1.000
_cell.angle_alpha   90.00
_cell.angle_beta   90.00
_cell.angle_gamma   90.00
#
_symmetry.space_group_name_H-M   'P 1'
#
loop_
_entity.id
_entity.type
_entity.pdbx_description
1 polymer ?
#
loop_
_entity_poly.entity_id
_entity_poly.type
_entity_poly.pdbx_seq_one_letter_code
_entity_poly.pdbx_strand_id
1 'polypeptide(L)'
;MKWFSSSIMLFLFIFFIPIQTHLLNGITIADVKPDLGFILSYLIGLAWGKERGLFLGILFGGLQDLFSIGVIGPNCLLKGLVGFGAGLLETFFIYFSLRAHSFVSFFASLLHDLIGALFFYGIFNGLTVLSWSTIGRAVYNCVITTGLLFVLSRKLHSGDPWIDKISR
;
A
#
# COMPACT_ATOMS: atom_id res chain seq x y z
N MET A 1 -17.76 1.69 -12.88
CA MET A 1 -17.25 1.56 -11.51
C MET A 1 -17.61 2.81 -10.68
N LYS A 2 -18.79 2.82 -10.03
CA LYS A 2 -19.33 3.98 -9.30
C LYS A 2 -19.44 3.72 -7.77
N TRP A 3 -18.75 2.71 -7.24
CA TRP A 3 -19.04 2.19 -5.90
C TRP A 3 -18.18 2.77 -4.76
N PHE A 4 -17.12 3.50 -5.06
CA PHE A 4 -16.45 4.27 -4.03
C PHE A 4 -16.95 5.72 -4.12
N SER A 5 -18.00 5.96 -3.38
CA SER A 5 -18.53 7.30 -3.17
C SER A 5 -17.42 8.21 -2.62
N SER A 6 -17.40 9.47 -3.04
CA SER A 6 -16.50 10.50 -2.48
C SER A 6 -16.55 10.53 -0.95
N SER A 7 -17.67 10.13 -0.35
CA SER A 7 -17.86 10.00 1.09
C SER A 7 -16.99 8.90 1.71
N ILE A 8 -16.81 7.76 1.05
CA ILE A 8 -15.93 6.69 1.55
C ILE A 8 -14.46 7.13 1.48
N MET A 9 -14.07 7.84 0.42
CA MET A 9 -12.73 8.41 0.33
C MET A 9 -12.46 9.43 1.43
N LEU A 10 -13.40 10.34 1.68
CA LEU A 10 -13.29 11.31 2.75
C LEU A 10 -13.21 10.63 4.13
N PHE A 11 -14.02 9.60 4.34
CA PHE A 11 -13.97 8.79 5.55
C PHE A 11 -12.61 8.10 5.74
N LEU A 12 -12.10 7.42 4.72
CA LEU A 12 -10.77 6.80 4.75
C LEU A 12 -9.67 7.84 5.02
N PHE A 13 -9.77 9.02 4.43
CA PHE A 13 -8.81 10.08 4.62
C PHE A 13 -8.81 10.63 6.06
N ILE A 14 -9.99 10.93 6.62
CA ILE A 14 -10.12 11.46 7.99
C ILE A 14 -9.67 10.42 9.04
N PHE A 15 -10.07 9.16 8.84
CA PHE A 15 -9.78 8.10 9.80
C PHE A 15 -8.41 7.43 9.59
N PHE A 16 -7.71 7.74 8.50
CA PHE A 16 -6.43 7.12 8.16
C PHE A 16 -5.40 7.28 9.28
N ILE A 17 -5.16 8.50 9.76
CA ILE A 17 -4.14 8.74 10.79
C ILE A 17 -4.50 8.12 12.14
N PRO A 18 -5.71 8.30 12.69
CA PRO A 18 -6.12 7.61 13.91
C PRO A 18 -6.01 6.09 13.82
N ILE A 19 -6.38 5.50 12.69
CA ILE A 19 -6.25 4.05 12.48
C ILE A 19 -4.78 3.65 12.43
N GLN A 20 -3.96 4.37 11.66
CA GLN A 20 -2.53 4.10 11.54
C GLN A 20 -1.81 4.21 12.87
N THR A 21 -2.14 5.20 13.70
CA THR A 21 -1.42 5.49 14.95
C THR A 21 -1.94 4.70 16.15
N HIS A 22 -3.25 4.51 16.27
CA HIS A 22 -3.87 3.91 17.46
C HIS A 22 -4.22 2.43 17.26
N LEU A 23 -4.94 2.07 16.21
CA LEU A 23 -5.38 0.69 16.00
C LEU A 23 -4.21 -0.24 15.65
N LEU A 24 -3.25 0.22 14.84
CA LEU A 24 -2.12 -0.63 14.48
C LEU A 24 -1.10 -0.81 15.60
N ASN A 25 -1.11 0.03 16.64
CA ASN A 25 -0.32 -0.23 17.84
C ASN A 25 -0.77 -1.50 18.57
N GLY A 26 -2.07 -1.84 18.51
CA GLY A 26 -2.62 -3.07 19.09
C GLY A 26 -2.29 -4.34 18.30
N ILE A 27 -1.84 -4.21 17.05
CA ILE A 27 -1.55 -5.34 16.14
C ILE A 27 -0.04 -5.40 15.82
N THR A 28 0.79 -4.79 16.66
CA THR A 28 2.24 -4.82 16.49
C THR A 28 2.76 -6.20 16.88
N ILE A 29 3.47 -6.87 15.95
CA ILE A 29 4.13 -8.16 16.20
C ILE A 29 5.64 -7.93 16.10
N ALA A 30 6.37 -8.18 17.17
CA ALA A 30 7.83 -8.00 17.24
C ALA A 30 8.26 -6.57 16.80
N ASP A 31 7.56 -5.54 17.28
CA ASP A 31 7.76 -4.12 16.92
C ASP A 31 7.55 -3.77 15.45
N VAL A 32 6.97 -4.67 14.67
CA VAL A 32 6.63 -4.45 13.27
C VAL A 32 5.16 -4.07 13.13
N LYS A 33 4.90 -2.95 12.43
CA LYS A 33 3.55 -2.46 12.11
C LYS A 33 3.32 -2.51 10.61
N PRO A 34 2.11 -2.88 10.15
CA PRO A 34 1.76 -2.75 8.75
C PRO A 34 1.68 -1.28 8.34
N ASP A 35 1.97 -0.98 7.09
CA ASP A 35 1.81 0.35 6.51
C ASP A 35 0.49 0.44 5.72
N LEU A 36 -0.55 1.00 6.38
CA LEU A 36 -1.85 1.19 5.74
C LEU A 36 -1.77 2.12 4.52
N GLY A 37 -0.90 3.12 4.55
CA GLY A 37 -0.70 4.01 3.41
C GLY A 37 -0.20 3.26 2.18
N PHE A 38 0.75 2.35 2.36
CA PHE A 38 1.22 1.46 1.31
C PHE A 38 0.09 0.57 0.79
N ILE A 39 -0.62 -0.12 1.70
CA ILE A 39 -1.70 -1.07 1.37
C ILE A 39 -2.82 -0.36 0.60
N LEU A 40 -3.29 0.80 1.09
CA LEU A 40 -4.35 1.56 0.44
C LEU A 40 -3.90 2.09 -0.93
N SER A 41 -2.69 2.63 -1.05
CA SER A 41 -2.16 3.12 -2.32
C SER A 41 -2.09 2.02 -3.36
N TYR A 42 -1.61 0.83 -2.97
CA TYR A 42 -1.55 -0.34 -3.84
C TYR A 42 -2.94 -0.80 -4.30
N LEU A 43 -3.89 -0.97 -3.36
CA LEU A 43 -5.26 -1.40 -3.67
C LEU A 43 -6.01 -0.40 -4.54
N ILE A 44 -5.83 0.90 -4.28
CA ILE A 44 -6.45 1.97 -5.06
C ILE A 44 -5.88 2.01 -6.47
N GLY A 45 -4.56 1.86 -6.62
CA GLY A 45 -3.92 1.76 -7.91
C GLY A 45 -4.50 0.62 -8.75
N LEU A 46 -4.61 -0.57 -8.16
CA LEU A 46 -5.23 -1.73 -8.81
C LEU A 46 -6.70 -1.51 -9.15
N ALA A 47 -7.46 -0.88 -8.25
CA ALA A 47 -8.91 -0.73 -8.43
C ALA A 47 -9.30 0.41 -9.38
N TRP A 48 -8.53 1.50 -9.38
CA TRP A 48 -8.93 2.75 -10.05
C TRP A 48 -7.91 3.27 -11.06
N GLY A 49 -6.85 2.51 -11.27
CA GLY A 49 -5.83 2.81 -12.26
C GLY A 49 -4.74 3.75 -11.74
N LYS A 50 -3.72 3.94 -12.58
CA LYS A 50 -2.45 4.58 -12.25
C LYS A 50 -2.56 6.03 -11.76
N GLU A 51 -3.43 6.83 -12.38
CA GLU A 51 -3.54 8.26 -12.07
C GLU A 51 -4.13 8.50 -10.68
N ARG A 52 -5.21 7.76 -10.35
CA ARG A 52 -5.85 7.84 -9.03
C ARG A 52 -4.99 7.20 -7.94
N GLY A 53 -4.33 6.10 -8.27
CA GLY A 53 -3.35 5.46 -7.39
C GLY A 53 -2.20 6.41 -7.03
N LEU A 54 -1.64 7.11 -8.02
CA LEU A 54 -0.61 8.13 -7.81
C LEU A 54 -1.11 9.23 -6.88
N PHE A 55 -2.25 9.85 -7.24
CA PHE A 55 -2.77 11.00 -6.50
C PHE A 55 -3.11 10.66 -5.04
N LEU A 56 -3.83 9.56 -4.81
CA LEU A 56 -4.20 9.14 -3.47
C LEU A 56 -3.01 8.60 -2.67
N GLY A 57 -2.06 7.96 -3.34
CA GLY A 57 -0.78 7.58 -2.72
C GLY A 57 -0.01 8.79 -2.21
N ILE A 58 0.08 9.87 -3.00
CA ILE A 58 0.68 11.13 -2.57
C ILE A 58 -0.08 11.72 -1.36
N LEU A 59 -1.40 11.70 -1.37
CA LEU A 59 -2.21 12.21 -0.26
C LEU A 59 -1.99 11.40 1.03
N PHE A 60 -2.05 10.07 0.98
CA PHE A 60 -1.82 9.22 2.15
C PHE A 60 -0.38 9.34 2.66
N GLY A 61 0.60 9.39 1.74
CA GLY A 61 2.00 9.60 2.09
C GLY A 61 2.23 10.98 2.72
N GLY A 62 1.60 12.02 2.17
CA GLY A 62 1.67 13.37 2.71
C GLY A 62 1.08 13.51 4.11
N LEU A 63 -0.07 12.87 4.34
CA LEU A 63 -0.62 12.79 5.70
C LEU A 63 0.36 12.11 6.66
N GLN A 64 0.97 11.01 6.25
CA GLN A 64 1.92 10.32 7.09
C GLN A 64 3.17 11.15 7.36
N ASP A 65 3.68 11.86 6.35
CA ASP A 65 4.82 12.77 6.51
C ASP A 65 4.51 13.93 7.46
N LEU A 66 3.31 14.52 7.37
CA LEU A 66 2.88 15.61 8.25
C LEU A 66 2.78 15.22 9.73
N PHE A 67 2.45 13.95 10.01
CA PHE A 67 2.31 13.43 11.38
C PHE A 67 3.53 12.64 11.85
N SER A 68 4.56 12.48 11.02
CA SER A 68 5.84 11.88 11.40
C SER A 68 6.86 12.95 11.80
N ILE A 69 7.73 12.61 12.75
CA ILE A 69 8.87 13.46 13.10
C ILE A 69 9.97 13.17 12.08
N GLY A 70 10.06 13.96 11.02
CA GLY A 70 11.07 13.72 10.00
C GLY A 70 10.97 14.65 8.78
N VAL A 71 11.63 14.26 7.70
CA VAL A 71 11.61 15.01 6.43
C VAL A 71 10.27 14.80 5.74
N ILE A 72 9.61 15.90 5.37
CA ILE A 72 8.37 15.85 4.59
C ILE A 72 8.71 15.52 3.14
N GLY A 73 8.02 14.57 2.56
CA GLY A 73 8.08 14.26 1.13
C GLY A 73 8.39 12.80 0.75
N PRO A 74 9.25 12.06 1.47
CA PRO A 74 9.58 10.69 1.09
C PRO A 74 8.37 9.76 1.02
N ASN A 75 7.47 9.79 2.01
CA ASN A 75 6.26 8.97 1.99
C ASN A 75 5.29 9.41 0.89
N CYS A 76 5.16 10.71 0.62
CA CYS A 76 4.42 11.24 -0.52
C CYS A 76 4.87 10.58 -1.83
N LEU A 77 6.18 10.65 -2.09
CA LEU A 77 6.76 10.14 -3.32
C LEU A 77 6.61 8.62 -3.42
N LEU A 78 7.02 7.91 -2.37
CA LEU A 78 7.06 6.45 -2.39
C LEU A 78 5.67 5.83 -2.50
N LYS A 79 4.69 6.31 -1.74
CA LYS A 79 3.31 5.81 -1.82
C LYS A 79 2.61 6.22 -3.11
N GLY A 80 2.94 7.40 -3.65
CA GLY A 80 2.51 7.79 -4.99
C GLY A 80 3.02 6.83 -6.06
N LEU A 81 4.32 6.48 -6.02
CA LEU A 81 4.93 5.51 -6.94
C LEU A 81 4.34 4.11 -6.79
N VAL A 82 4.06 3.67 -5.56
CA VAL A 82 3.40 2.37 -5.30
C VAL A 82 2.00 2.34 -5.93
N GLY A 83 1.19 3.36 -5.71
CA GLY A 83 -0.15 3.47 -6.30
C GLY A 83 -0.12 3.56 -7.83
N PHE A 84 0.81 4.32 -8.38
CA PHE A 84 1.04 4.40 -9.83
C PHE A 84 1.48 3.05 -10.41
N GLY A 85 2.47 2.40 -9.81
CA GLY A 85 2.98 1.10 -10.22
C GLY A 85 1.91 0.01 -10.19
N ALA A 86 1.11 -0.03 -9.11
CA ALA A 86 -0.02 -0.95 -9.00
C ALA A 86 -1.05 -0.72 -10.13
N GLY A 87 -1.35 0.53 -10.45
CA GLY A 87 -2.25 0.87 -11.55
C GLY A 87 -1.68 0.57 -12.95
N LEU A 88 -0.35 0.59 -13.11
CA LEU A 88 0.29 0.10 -14.33
C LEU A 88 0.15 -1.42 -14.48
N LEU A 89 0.28 -2.16 -13.37
CA LEU A 89 0.08 -3.61 -13.39
C LEU A 89 -1.34 -3.97 -13.87
N GLU A 90 -2.35 -3.22 -13.45
CA GLU A 90 -3.73 -3.40 -13.94
C GLU A 90 -3.81 -3.23 -15.46
N THR A 91 -3.08 -2.27 -16.02
CA THR A 91 -3.11 -1.96 -17.45
C THR A 91 -2.35 -2.98 -18.32
N PHE A 92 -1.17 -3.41 -17.86
CA PHE A 92 -0.27 -4.27 -18.63
C PHE A 92 -0.48 -5.76 -18.36
N PHE A 93 -0.92 -6.12 -17.16
CA PHE A 93 -1.03 -7.50 -16.70
C PHE A 93 -2.46 -7.85 -16.30
N ILE A 94 -3.33 -7.92 -17.31
CA ILE A 94 -4.78 -8.15 -17.18
C ILE A 94 -5.12 -9.46 -16.41
N TYR A 95 -4.16 -10.38 -16.22
CA TYR A 95 -4.38 -11.72 -15.65
C TYR A 95 -3.46 -12.06 -14.47
N PHE A 96 -3.25 -11.12 -13.54
CA PHE A 96 -2.49 -11.45 -12.34
C PHE A 96 -3.33 -12.26 -11.36
N SER A 97 -2.91 -13.51 -11.12
CA SER A 97 -3.49 -14.33 -10.05
C SER A 97 -3.21 -13.70 -8.67
N LEU A 98 -4.03 -14.05 -7.67
CA LEU A 98 -3.83 -13.60 -6.28
C LEU A 98 -2.40 -13.87 -5.78
N ARG A 99 -1.80 -15.01 -6.21
CA ARG A 99 -0.40 -15.35 -5.90
C ARG A 99 0.59 -14.34 -6.48
N ALA A 100 0.38 -13.91 -7.71
CA ALA A 100 1.24 -12.92 -8.34
C ALA A 100 1.14 -11.55 -7.63
N HIS A 101 -0.05 -11.13 -7.22
CA HIS A 101 -0.22 -9.92 -6.40
C HIS A 101 0.47 -10.02 -5.04
N SER A 102 0.50 -11.18 -4.42
CA SER A 102 1.26 -11.41 -3.17
C SER A 102 2.75 -11.18 -3.39
N PHE A 103 3.32 -11.76 -4.45
CA PHE A 103 4.74 -11.54 -4.78
C PHE A 103 5.03 -10.07 -5.09
N VAL A 104 4.23 -9.43 -5.93
CA VAL A 104 4.43 -8.03 -6.30
C VAL A 104 4.31 -7.12 -5.08
N SER A 105 3.31 -7.29 -4.23
CA SER A 105 3.13 -6.46 -3.03
C SER A 105 4.27 -6.66 -2.03
N PHE A 106 4.81 -7.88 -1.88
CA PHE A 106 5.96 -8.15 -1.04
C PHE A 106 7.20 -7.40 -1.51
N PHE A 107 7.57 -7.56 -2.79
CA PHE A 107 8.74 -6.87 -3.36
C PHE A 107 8.56 -5.36 -3.43
N ALA A 108 7.36 -4.87 -3.75
CA ALA A 108 7.05 -3.45 -3.72
C ALA A 108 7.20 -2.86 -2.31
N SER A 109 6.78 -3.59 -1.27
CA SER A 109 6.96 -3.15 0.12
C SER A 109 8.42 -3.15 0.54
N LEU A 110 9.20 -4.17 0.16
CA LEU A 110 10.64 -4.18 0.40
C LEU A 110 11.35 -3.00 -0.28
N LEU A 111 11.02 -2.75 -1.54
CA LEU A 111 11.61 -1.66 -2.30
C LEU A 111 11.21 -0.29 -1.71
N HIS A 112 9.96 -0.13 -1.32
CA HIS A 112 9.45 1.05 -0.62
C HIS A 112 10.27 1.34 0.64
N ASP A 113 10.45 0.34 1.51
CA ASP A 113 11.18 0.50 2.76
C ASP A 113 12.69 0.73 2.54
N LEU A 114 13.28 0.06 1.55
CA LEU A 114 14.67 0.24 1.17
C LEU A 114 14.94 1.67 0.67
N ILE A 115 14.13 2.15 -0.26
CA ILE A 115 14.26 3.52 -0.80
C ILE A 115 13.97 4.53 0.31
N GLY A 116 12.95 4.32 1.14
CA GLY A 116 12.65 5.17 2.29
C GLY A 116 13.84 5.28 3.25
N ALA A 117 14.47 4.16 3.57
CA ALA A 117 15.65 4.15 4.43
C ALA A 117 16.85 4.89 3.80
N LEU A 118 17.06 4.78 2.50
CA LEU A 118 18.11 5.56 1.79
C LEU A 118 17.84 7.06 1.87
N PHE A 119 16.59 7.50 1.80
CA PHE A 119 16.24 8.92 1.96
C PHE A 119 16.44 9.42 3.40
N PHE A 120 16.12 8.60 4.41
CA PHE A 120 16.20 9.02 5.82
C PHE A 120 17.60 8.88 6.43
N TYR A 121 18.34 7.82 6.09
CA TYR A 121 19.63 7.51 6.73
C TYR A 121 20.84 7.85 5.85
N GLY A 122 20.59 8.18 4.57
CA GLY A 122 21.65 8.40 3.61
C GLY A 122 22.41 7.13 3.21
N ILE A 123 23.20 7.24 2.15
CA ILE A 123 23.93 6.12 1.55
C ILE A 123 25.00 5.54 2.53
N PHE A 124 25.45 6.33 3.49
CA PHE A 124 26.58 5.98 4.37
C PHE A 124 26.24 5.08 5.57
N ASN A 125 24.97 5.00 5.98
CA ASN A 125 24.49 4.12 7.05
C ASN A 125 23.76 2.86 6.52
N GLY A 126 23.96 2.55 5.27
CA GLY A 126 23.14 1.62 4.47
C GLY A 126 23.12 0.14 4.93
N LEU A 127 23.99 -0.28 5.84
CA LEU A 127 24.00 -1.69 6.30
C LEU A 127 22.89 -2.01 7.32
N THR A 128 22.28 -1.01 7.94
CA THR A 128 21.16 -1.21 8.87
C THR A 128 19.79 -1.24 8.19
N VAL A 129 19.76 -1.01 6.89
CA VAL A 129 18.52 -0.89 6.09
C VAL A 129 17.79 -2.23 5.96
N LEU A 130 18.52 -3.34 5.90
CA LEU A 130 17.95 -4.68 5.84
C LEU A 130 17.82 -5.28 7.25
N SER A 131 16.97 -4.69 8.06
CA SER A 131 16.68 -5.20 9.40
C SER A 131 15.54 -6.22 9.38
N TRP A 132 15.42 -7.01 10.43
CA TRP A 132 14.27 -7.91 10.61
C TRP A 132 12.93 -7.17 10.52
N SER A 133 12.88 -5.93 10.97
CA SER A 133 11.68 -5.09 10.89
C SER A 133 11.27 -4.76 9.46
N THR A 134 12.23 -4.58 8.53
CA THR A 134 11.96 -4.32 7.11
C THR A 134 11.32 -5.54 6.44
N ILE A 135 11.90 -6.72 6.64
CA ILE A 135 11.36 -7.97 6.11
C ILE A 135 9.99 -8.27 6.74
N GLY A 136 9.88 -8.13 8.05
CA GLY A 136 8.62 -8.32 8.77
C GLY A 136 7.51 -7.42 8.27
N ARG A 137 7.80 -6.14 7.98
CA ARG A 137 6.84 -5.19 7.42
C ARG A 137 6.41 -5.58 6.02
N ALA A 138 7.33 -6.04 5.17
CA ALA A 138 7.01 -6.51 3.83
C ALA A 138 6.11 -7.74 3.86
N VAL A 139 6.37 -8.69 4.75
CA VAL A 139 5.49 -9.86 4.98
C VAL A 139 4.12 -9.41 5.48
N TYR A 140 4.08 -8.50 6.45
CA TYR A 140 2.82 -8.02 7.02
C TYR A 140 1.96 -7.31 5.98
N ASN A 141 2.56 -6.38 5.22
CA ASN A 141 1.88 -5.67 4.13
C ASN A 141 1.38 -6.64 3.06
N CYS A 142 2.18 -7.64 2.70
CA CYS A 142 1.82 -8.69 1.74
C CYS A 142 0.61 -9.49 2.23
N VAL A 143 0.62 -9.97 3.47
CA VAL A 143 -0.48 -10.77 4.04
C VAL A 143 -1.79 -9.97 4.08
N ILE A 144 -1.74 -8.73 4.56
CA ILE A 144 -2.94 -7.88 4.63
C ILE A 144 -3.44 -7.53 3.23
N THR A 145 -2.56 -7.12 2.32
CA THR A 145 -2.95 -6.78 0.93
C THR A 145 -3.59 -7.98 0.24
N THR A 146 -2.97 -9.16 0.35
CA THR A 146 -3.50 -10.40 -0.24
C THR A 146 -4.83 -10.80 0.39
N GLY A 147 -4.94 -10.71 1.72
CA GLY A 147 -6.18 -10.98 2.44
C GLY A 147 -7.33 -10.06 2.02
N LEU A 148 -7.05 -8.76 1.89
CA LEU A 148 -8.04 -7.79 1.42
C LEU A 148 -8.44 -8.06 -0.03
N LEU A 149 -7.49 -8.36 -0.92
CA LEU A 149 -7.79 -8.74 -2.31
C LEU A 149 -8.66 -9.99 -2.37
N PHE A 150 -8.37 -11.00 -1.53
CA PHE A 150 -9.16 -12.23 -1.46
C PHE A 150 -10.59 -11.96 -0.98
N VAL A 151 -10.77 -11.15 0.05
CA VAL A 151 -12.11 -10.78 0.56
C VAL A 151 -12.87 -9.97 -0.50
N LEU A 152 -12.21 -9.02 -1.14
CA LEU A 152 -12.81 -8.22 -2.21
C LEU A 152 -13.21 -9.09 -3.39
N SER A 153 -12.35 -10.02 -3.83
CA SER A 153 -12.66 -10.94 -4.94
C SER A 153 -13.88 -11.83 -4.64
N ARG A 154 -14.07 -12.25 -3.39
CA ARG A 154 -15.22 -13.06 -2.99
C ARG A 154 -16.53 -12.27 -2.85
N LYS A 155 -16.46 -11.04 -2.29
CA LYS A 155 -17.66 -10.22 -2.05
C LYS A 155 -18.23 -9.59 -3.31
N LEU A 156 -17.37 -9.31 -4.28
CA LEU A 156 -17.73 -8.58 -5.49
C LEU A 156 -17.99 -9.52 -6.68
N HIS A 157 -18.14 -10.81 -6.45
CA HIS A 157 -18.36 -11.87 -7.46
C HIS A 157 -19.64 -11.72 -8.30
N SER A 158 -20.29 -10.58 -8.27
CA SER A 158 -21.50 -10.29 -9.04
C SER A 158 -21.25 -9.18 -10.09
N GLY A 159 -20.50 -9.50 -11.15
CA GLY A 159 -20.61 -8.76 -12.41
C GLY A 159 -19.55 -7.69 -12.70
N ASP A 160 -18.50 -7.53 -11.91
CA ASP A 160 -17.40 -6.61 -12.25
C ASP A 160 -16.25 -7.34 -12.96
N PRO A 161 -15.92 -6.97 -14.22
CA PRO A 161 -14.98 -7.70 -15.06
C PRO A 161 -13.55 -7.83 -14.51
N TRP A 162 -13.12 -6.93 -13.60
CA TRP A 162 -11.76 -6.97 -13.05
C TRP A 162 -11.64 -7.96 -11.89
N ILE A 163 -12.73 -8.27 -11.20
CA ILE A 163 -12.76 -9.23 -10.09
C ILE A 163 -12.75 -10.66 -10.57
N ASP A 164 -13.46 -10.93 -11.66
CA ASP A 164 -13.40 -12.24 -12.34
C ASP A 164 -11.97 -12.55 -12.82
N LYS A 165 -11.16 -11.52 -13.04
CA LYS A 165 -9.75 -11.64 -13.44
C LYS A 165 -8.82 -12.05 -12.29
N ILE A 166 -9.10 -11.63 -11.05
CA ILE A 166 -8.27 -11.95 -9.86
C ILE A 166 -8.60 -13.35 -9.31
N SER A 167 -9.82 -13.86 -9.58
CA SER A 167 -10.29 -15.13 -9.02
C SER A 167 -9.87 -16.38 -9.82
N ARG A 168 -9.30 -16.20 -11.01
CA ARG A 168 -8.74 -17.28 -11.85
C ARG A 168 -7.24 -17.39 -11.67
#